data_00dd0f91cfc3dae8f655ba6d7d78ad06
#
_entry.id   00dd0f91cfc3dae8f655ba6d7d78ad06
#
_cell.length_a   1.000
_cell.length_b   1.000
_cell.length_c   1.000
_cell.angle_alpha   90.00
_cell.angle_beta   90.00
_cell.angle_gamma   90.00
#
_symmetry.space_group_name_H-M   'P 1'
#
loop_
_entity.id
_entity.type
_entity.pdbx_description
1 polymer ?
#
loop_
_entity_poly.entity_id
_entity_poly.type
_entity_poly.pdbx_seq_one_letter_code
_entity_poly.pdbx_strand_id
1 'polypeptide(L)'
;REGDCGACAVLLGELGLDGAVTYRALPSCMVLVGHVAGRHVVTIEGLNPGRGLSPVQAAVVEHGGSQCGFCTPGFIVSFTGFLLNATEFTTEAAKSSIAGNLCRCTGYVSLVRAGASIASHFDGLTAPGPDRIRALVATGAIPACFDGAASKLAALPSPDRNGRATGDGTSFEAPLGGGTDLIVQQGAKLDEAAPRILLRSESARAPYVEGDHLVMPGDTTFEDLR
;
A
#
# COMPACT_ATOMS: atom_id res chain seq x y z
N ARG A 1 16.88 -5.97 -3.68
CA ARG A 1 15.83 -5.11 -3.12
C ARG A 1 16.09 -3.69 -3.61
N GLU A 2 15.28 -3.19 -4.53
CA GLU A 2 15.51 -1.89 -5.18
C GLU A 2 14.23 -1.03 -5.21
N GLY A 3 13.07 -1.65 -5.01
CA GLY A 3 11.78 -0.94 -4.98
C GLY A 3 11.21 -0.58 -6.36
N ASP A 4 11.88 -0.95 -7.46
CA ASP A 4 11.58 -0.43 -8.80
C ASP A 4 10.53 -1.21 -9.57
N CYS A 5 10.41 -2.54 -9.35
CA CYS A 5 9.62 -3.38 -10.25
C CYS A 5 8.17 -3.63 -9.81
N GLY A 6 7.84 -3.38 -8.55
CA GLY A 6 6.50 -3.61 -8.00
C GLY A 6 6.06 -5.08 -7.89
N ALA A 7 6.90 -6.06 -8.27
CA ALA A 7 6.52 -7.47 -8.24
C ALA A 7 6.20 -7.99 -6.82
N CYS A 8 6.78 -7.38 -5.79
CA CYS A 8 6.54 -7.68 -4.39
C CYS A 8 5.46 -6.77 -3.76
N ALA A 9 4.65 -6.07 -4.54
CA ALA A 9 3.65 -5.16 -4.03
C ALA A 9 2.68 -5.86 -3.07
N VAL A 10 2.33 -5.15 -2.01
CA VAL A 10 1.29 -5.53 -1.03
C VAL A 10 0.39 -4.33 -0.79
N LEU A 11 -0.84 -4.56 -0.35
CA LEU A 11 -1.66 -3.50 0.23
C LEU A 11 -1.34 -3.40 1.72
N LEU A 12 -1.08 -2.19 2.16
CA LEU A 12 -0.90 -1.87 3.56
C LEU A 12 -2.05 -0.98 4.02
N GLY A 13 -2.90 -1.49 4.91
CA GLY A 13 -4.04 -0.78 5.49
C GLY A 13 -3.68 -0.17 6.83
N GLU A 14 -3.92 1.11 7.00
CA GLU A 14 -3.71 1.85 8.23
C GLU A 14 -5.03 2.40 8.76
N LEU A 15 -5.30 2.19 10.05
CA LEU A 15 -6.48 2.73 10.70
C LEU A 15 -6.27 4.22 10.98
N GLY A 16 -7.10 5.07 10.39
CA GLY A 16 -7.10 6.50 10.62
C GLY A 16 -7.79 6.89 11.94
N LEU A 17 -7.60 8.14 12.35
CA LEU A 17 -8.27 8.71 13.54
C LEU A 17 -9.79 8.79 13.38
N ASP A 18 -10.28 8.80 12.16
CA ASP A 18 -11.69 8.75 11.77
C ASP A 18 -12.30 7.35 11.87
N GLY A 19 -11.49 6.34 12.21
CA GLY A 19 -11.90 4.95 12.27
C GLY A 19 -11.98 4.26 10.90
N ALA A 20 -11.65 4.93 9.81
CA ALA A 20 -11.55 4.33 8.49
C ALA A 20 -10.17 3.70 8.24
N VAL A 21 -10.11 2.67 7.40
CA VAL A 21 -8.84 2.09 6.98
C VAL A 21 -8.49 2.60 5.60
N THR A 22 -7.35 3.27 5.50
CA THR A 22 -6.78 3.72 4.23
C THR A 22 -5.75 2.69 3.75
N TYR A 23 -5.83 2.27 2.50
CA TYR A 23 -4.94 1.29 1.92
C TYR A 23 -3.96 1.94 0.94
N ARG A 24 -2.69 1.51 0.99
CA ARG A 24 -1.66 1.92 0.03
C ARG A 24 -1.03 0.67 -0.59
N ALA A 25 -0.86 0.67 -1.90
CA ALA A 25 -0.06 -0.35 -2.59
C ALA A 25 1.41 0.08 -2.54
N LEU A 26 2.27 -0.77 -1.99
CA LEU A 26 3.70 -0.47 -1.89
C LEU A 26 4.58 -1.73 -2.04
N PRO A 27 5.83 -1.56 -2.50
CA PRO A 27 6.77 -2.66 -2.66
C PRO A 27 7.26 -3.16 -1.29
N SER A 28 6.88 -4.37 -0.90
CA SER A 28 7.22 -4.94 0.41
C SER A 28 8.73 -5.10 0.65
N CYS A 29 9.53 -5.19 -0.42
CA CYS A 29 10.98 -5.27 -0.30
C CYS A 29 11.62 -4.01 0.30
N MET A 30 10.88 -2.89 0.32
CA MET A 30 11.31 -1.59 0.86
C MET A 30 10.63 -1.26 2.19
N VAL A 31 9.86 -2.18 2.76
CA VAL A 31 9.12 -1.98 4.01
C VAL A 31 9.78 -2.76 5.14
N LEU A 32 10.15 -2.07 6.19
CA LEU A 32 10.65 -2.71 7.42
C LEU A 32 9.50 -3.36 8.18
N VAL A 33 9.74 -4.51 8.80
CA VAL A 33 8.72 -5.24 9.58
C VAL A 33 8.11 -4.37 10.68
N GLY A 34 8.89 -3.50 11.32
CA GLY A 34 8.39 -2.55 12.31
C GLY A 34 7.34 -1.57 11.76
N HIS A 35 7.38 -1.25 10.47
CA HIS A 35 6.39 -0.37 9.84
C HIS A 35 5.02 -1.03 9.62
N VAL A 36 4.94 -2.36 9.63
CA VAL A 36 3.66 -3.06 9.44
C VAL A 36 2.96 -3.40 10.75
N ALA A 37 3.61 -3.14 11.88
CA ALA A 37 3.00 -3.36 13.20
C ALA A 37 1.71 -2.53 13.36
N GLY A 38 0.61 -3.18 13.75
CA GLY A 38 -0.70 -2.55 13.90
C GLY A 38 -1.37 -2.15 12.58
N ARG A 39 -0.93 -2.71 11.44
CA ARG A 39 -1.51 -2.48 10.12
C ARG A 39 -2.04 -3.76 9.48
N HIS A 40 -2.95 -3.62 8.54
CA HIS A 40 -3.48 -4.72 7.74
C HIS A 40 -2.63 -4.92 6.50
N VAL A 41 -1.89 -6.02 6.44
CA VAL A 41 -1.07 -6.39 5.27
C VAL A 41 -1.84 -7.40 4.43
N VAL A 42 -2.05 -7.06 3.15
CA VAL A 42 -2.72 -7.96 2.20
C VAL A 42 -1.79 -8.24 1.03
N THR A 43 -1.39 -9.48 0.90
CA THR A 43 -0.60 -9.98 -0.24
C THR A 43 -1.52 -10.36 -1.39
N ILE A 44 -0.95 -10.73 -2.53
CA ILE A 44 -1.73 -11.17 -3.71
C ILE A 44 -2.64 -12.36 -3.39
N GLU A 45 -2.19 -13.29 -2.55
CA GLU A 45 -2.99 -14.44 -2.12
C GLU A 45 -4.23 -13.99 -1.33
N GLY A 46 -4.07 -12.93 -0.52
CA GLY A 46 -5.16 -12.33 0.24
C GLY A 46 -6.19 -11.59 -0.61
N LEU A 47 -5.94 -11.39 -1.91
CA LEU A 47 -6.87 -10.77 -2.87
C LEU A 47 -7.67 -11.81 -3.66
N ASN A 48 -7.44 -13.10 -3.47
CA ASN A 48 -8.17 -14.14 -4.17
C ASN A 48 -9.60 -14.28 -3.63
N PRO A 49 -10.62 -14.30 -4.49
CA PRO A 49 -12.02 -14.40 -4.06
C PRO A 49 -12.45 -15.81 -3.64
N GLY A 50 -11.53 -16.76 -3.56
CA GLY A 50 -11.77 -18.15 -3.22
C GLY A 50 -12.30 -19.01 -4.36
N ARG A 51 -13.07 -18.45 -5.29
CA ARG A 51 -13.53 -19.13 -6.52
C ARG A 51 -13.52 -18.14 -7.69
N GLY A 52 -12.98 -18.59 -8.81
CA GLY A 52 -12.88 -17.75 -10.03
C GLY A 52 -11.87 -16.63 -9.90
N LEU A 53 -12.02 -15.63 -10.72
CA LEU A 53 -11.20 -14.40 -10.75
C LEU A 53 -12.01 -13.24 -10.19
N SER A 54 -11.35 -12.35 -9.47
CA SER A 54 -11.95 -11.05 -9.15
C SER A 54 -12.12 -10.21 -10.42
N PRO A 55 -12.99 -9.20 -10.45
CA PRO A 55 -13.13 -8.29 -11.61
C PRO A 55 -11.79 -7.70 -12.07
N VAL A 56 -10.89 -7.38 -11.13
CA VAL A 56 -9.54 -6.88 -11.45
C VAL A 56 -8.71 -7.95 -12.17
N GLN A 57 -8.70 -9.17 -11.64
CA GLN A 57 -7.98 -10.30 -12.24
C GLN A 57 -8.56 -10.65 -13.62
N ALA A 58 -9.89 -10.68 -13.74
CA ALA A 58 -10.57 -10.95 -15.00
C ALA A 58 -10.20 -9.93 -16.08
N ALA A 59 -10.23 -8.63 -15.78
CA ALA A 59 -9.85 -7.60 -16.70
C ALA A 59 -8.40 -7.75 -17.20
N VAL A 60 -7.45 -8.08 -16.31
CA VAL A 60 -6.06 -8.33 -16.72
C VAL A 60 -5.94 -9.52 -17.66
N VAL A 61 -6.69 -10.60 -17.41
CA VAL A 61 -6.71 -11.80 -18.29
C VAL A 61 -7.36 -11.49 -19.62
N GLU A 62 -8.54 -10.87 -19.65
CA GLU A 62 -9.32 -10.55 -20.83
C GLU A 62 -8.56 -9.65 -21.81
N HIS A 63 -7.78 -8.71 -21.30
CA HIS A 63 -6.98 -7.81 -22.11
C HIS A 63 -5.57 -8.31 -22.43
N GLY A 64 -5.21 -9.54 -22.03
CA GLY A 64 -3.88 -10.11 -22.26
C GLY A 64 -2.78 -9.39 -21.46
N GLY A 65 -3.12 -8.86 -20.27
CA GLY A 65 -2.20 -8.14 -19.39
C GLY A 65 -1.17 -9.01 -18.68
N SER A 66 -1.20 -10.33 -18.89
CA SER A 66 -0.25 -11.28 -18.32
C SER A 66 0.36 -12.16 -19.40
N GLN A 67 1.70 -12.28 -19.44
CA GLN A 67 2.44 -13.18 -20.32
C GLN A 67 3.31 -14.13 -19.49
N CYS A 68 4.52 -13.71 -19.05
CA CYS A 68 5.36 -14.55 -18.20
C CYS A 68 4.83 -14.67 -16.76
N GLY A 69 3.95 -13.78 -16.32
CA GLY A 69 3.29 -13.81 -15.01
C GLY A 69 4.08 -13.18 -13.87
N PHE A 70 5.36 -12.87 -14.05
CA PHE A 70 6.21 -12.39 -12.94
C PHE A 70 5.72 -11.08 -12.32
N CYS A 71 5.33 -10.09 -13.12
CA CYS A 71 4.87 -8.79 -12.66
C CYS A 71 3.36 -8.76 -12.35
N THR A 72 2.60 -9.76 -12.80
CA THR A 72 1.14 -9.78 -12.70
C THR A 72 0.62 -9.57 -11.27
N PRO A 73 1.17 -10.22 -10.22
CA PRO A 73 0.75 -9.96 -8.84
C PRO A 73 0.81 -8.48 -8.46
N GLY A 74 1.89 -7.80 -8.80
CA GLY A 74 2.06 -6.38 -8.51
C GLY A 74 1.00 -5.49 -9.18
N PHE A 75 0.69 -5.75 -10.45
CA PHE A 75 -0.36 -5.01 -11.16
C PHE A 75 -1.75 -5.25 -10.56
N ILE A 76 -2.07 -6.49 -10.16
CA ILE A 76 -3.34 -6.80 -9.48
C ILE A 76 -3.44 -6.03 -8.16
N VAL A 77 -2.37 -6.02 -7.34
CA VAL A 77 -2.33 -5.27 -6.09
C VAL A 77 -2.52 -3.76 -6.34
N SER A 78 -1.83 -3.20 -7.34
CA SER A 78 -1.91 -1.78 -7.68
C SER A 78 -3.30 -1.37 -8.19
N PHE A 79 -3.92 -2.15 -9.07
CA PHE A 79 -5.30 -1.91 -9.51
C PHE A 79 -6.31 -2.07 -8.37
N THR A 80 -6.10 -3.01 -7.45
CA THR A 80 -6.94 -3.11 -6.26
C THR A 80 -6.78 -1.90 -5.36
N GLY A 81 -5.56 -1.39 -5.19
CA GLY A 81 -5.28 -0.13 -4.50
C GLY A 81 -5.97 1.07 -5.17
N PHE A 82 -6.00 1.10 -6.51
CA PHE A 82 -6.78 2.09 -7.26
C PHE A 82 -8.26 2.04 -6.90
N LEU A 83 -8.89 0.86 -6.89
CA LEU A 83 -10.30 0.74 -6.51
C LEU A 83 -10.59 1.23 -5.08
N LEU A 84 -9.66 1.01 -4.17
CA LEU A 84 -9.81 1.40 -2.76
C LEU A 84 -9.70 2.92 -2.55
N ASN A 85 -8.88 3.62 -3.36
CA ASN A 85 -8.50 5.00 -3.10
C ASN A 85 -8.94 6.01 -4.17
N ALA A 86 -9.35 5.57 -5.36
CA ALA A 86 -9.66 6.47 -6.46
C ALA A 86 -10.73 7.51 -6.09
N THR A 87 -10.47 8.76 -6.37
CA THR A 87 -11.48 9.83 -6.34
C THR A 87 -12.29 9.85 -7.62
N GLU A 88 -11.68 9.41 -8.73
CA GLU A 88 -12.28 9.33 -10.05
C GLU A 88 -11.89 8.01 -10.72
N PHE A 89 -12.86 7.36 -11.37
CA PHE A 89 -12.64 6.13 -12.11
C PHE A 89 -12.35 6.45 -13.58
N THR A 90 -11.18 7.02 -13.85
CA THR A 90 -10.73 7.36 -15.21
C THR A 90 -9.59 6.44 -15.66
N THR A 91 -9.41 6.32 -16.98
CA THR A 91 -8.29 5.58 -17.56
C THR A 91 -6.95 6.14 -17.10
N GLU A 92 -6.82 7.46 -16.99
CA GLU A 92 -5.58 8.11 -16.55
C GLU A 92 -5.28 7.83 -15.08
N ALA A 93 -6.29 7.83 -14.20
CA ALA A 93 -6.13 7.47 -12.80
C ALA A 93 -5.72 5.99 -12.65
N ALA A 94 -6.36 5.09 -13.39
CA ALA A 94 -5.98 3.67 -13.41
C ALA A 94 -4.55 3.47 -13.94
N LYS A 95 -4.15 4.18 -14.99
CA LYS A 95 -2.78 4.15 -15.52
C LYS A 95 -1.76 4.69 -14.51
N SER A 96 -2.08 5.77 -13.82
CA SER A 96 -1.22 6.33 -12.77
C SER A 96 -1.01 5.37 -11.60
N SER A 97 -2.02 4.58 -11.25
CA SER A 97 -1.94 3.62 -10.13
C SER A 97 -0.90 2.51 -10.35
N ILE A 98 -0.57 2.21 -11.59
CA ILE A 98 0.41 1.17 -11.96
C ILE A 98 1.80 1.73 -12.32
N ALA A 99 2.03 3.02 -12.15
CA ALA A 99 3.30 3.66 -12.54
C ALA A 99 4.53 3.09 -11.79
N GLY A 100 4.32 2.54 -10.59
CA GLY A 100 5.36 1.86 -9.81
C GLY A 100 5.60 0.39 -10.18
N ASN A 101 5.01 -0.12 -11.28
CA ASN A 101 5.14 -1.51 -11.68
C ASN A 101 5.87 -1.65 -13.02
N LEU A 102 6.84 -2.55 -13.09
CA LEU A 102 7.58 -2.84 -14.33
C LEU A 102 7.08 -4.12 -14.99
N CYS A 103 6.81 -4.02 -16.30
CA CYS A 103 6.55 -5.16 -17.16
C CYS A 103 7.46 -5.12 -18.40
N ARG A 104 8.13 -6.22 -18.70
CA ARG A 104 9.00 -6.33 -19.87
C ARG A 104 8.29 -6.95 -21.08
N CYS A 105 7.21 -7.68 -20.86
CA CYS A 105 6.60 -8.54 -21.89
C CYS A 105 5.50 -7.85 -22.69
N THR A 106 4.60 -7.10 -22.03
CA THR A 106 3.34 -6.64 -22.61
C THR A 106 3.43 -5.31 -23.36
N GLY A 107 4.50 -4.55 -23.17
CA GLY A 107 4.60 -3.18 -23.67
C GLY A 107 3.56 -2.23 -23.06
N TYR A 108 2.96 -2.63 -21.93
CA TYR A 108 1.94 -1.91 -21.13
C TYR A 108 0.59 -1.68 -21.80
N VAL A 109 0.44 -1.77 -23.11
CA VAL A 109 -0.82 -1.46 -23.82
C VAL A 109 -1.98 -2.30 -23.29
N SER A 110 -1.77 -3.60 -23.11
CA SER A 110 -2.77 -4.53 -22.55
C SER A 110 -3.12 -4.19 -21.09
N LEU A 111 -2.14 -3.79 -20.30
CA LEU A 111 -2.36 -3.38 -18.91
C LEU A 111 -3.14 -2.06 -18.81
N VAL A 112 -2.85 -1.09 -19.69
CA VAL A 112 -3.61 0.16 -19.77
C VAL A 112 -5.05 -0.12 -20.19
N ARG A 113 -5.28 -1.05 -21.15
CA ARG A 113 -6.64 -1.46 -21.53
C ARG A 113 -7.37 -2.15 -20.38
N ALA A 114 -6.70 -3.02 -19.63
CA ALA A 114 -7.26 -3.63 -18.42
C ALA A 114 -7.64 -2.56 -17.40
N GLY A 115 -6.77 -1.57 -17.15
CA GLY A 115 -7.05 -0.43 -16.27
C GLY A 115 -8.26 0.39 -16.71
N ALA A 116 -8.38 0.66 -18.03
CA ALA A 116 -9.54 1.35 -18.59
C ALA A 116 -10.85 0.55 -18.40
N SER A 117 -10.78 -0.78 -18.60
CA SER A 117 -11.92 -1.68 -18.36
C SER A 117 -12.32 -1.69 -16.89
N ILE A 118 -11.35 -1.75 -15.96
CA ILE A 118 -11.60 -1.68 -14.52
C ILE A 118 -12.25 -0.33 -14.17
N ALA A 119 -11.70 0.77 -14.65
CA ALA A 119 -12.25 2.11 -14.40
C ALA A 119 -13.69 2.22 -14.88
N SER A 120 -13.99 1.75 -16.10
CA SER A 120 -15.34 1.75 -16.65
C SER A 120 -16.32 0.84 -15.89
N HIS A 121 -15.84 -0.33 -15.41
CA HIS A 121 -16.67 -1.26 -14.65
C HIS A 121 -17.12 -0.69 -13.29
N PHE A 122 -16.28 0.12 -12.67
CA PHE A 122 -16.53 0.74 -11.36
C PHE A 122 -16.91 2.23 -11.47
N ASP A 123 -17.17 2.71 -12.68
CA ASP A 123 -17.68 4.07 -12.87
C ASP A 123 -18.99 4.26 -12.08
N GLY A 124 -19.08 5.39 -11.37
CA GLY A 124 -20.20 5.64 -10.45
C GLY A 124 -20.02 5.10 -9.02
N LEU A 125 -18.96 4.38 -8.70
CA LEU A 125 -18.63 4.02 -7.33
C LEU A 125 -18.08 5.23 -6.57
N THR A 126 -18.95 6.12 -6.14
CA THR A 126 -18.61 7.40 -5.49
C THR A 126 -18.45 7.30 -3.98
N ALA A 127 -18.94 6.22 -3.37
CA ALA A 127 -18.90 6.05 -1.92
C ALA A 127 -17.46 6.06 -1.38
N PRO A 128 -17.12 6.88 -0.37
CA PRO A 128 -15.81 6.87 0.26
C PRO A 128 -15.72 5.89 1.43
N GLY A 129 -14.50 5.60 1.87
CA GLY A 129 -14.22 4.90 3.12
C GLY A 129 -14.91 3.54 3.28
N PRO A 130 -15.56 3.27 4.44
CA PRO A 130 -16.16 1.98 4.74
C PRO A 130 -17.26 1.56 3.75
N ASP A 131 -18.01 2.50 3.20
CA ASP A 131 -19.06 2.20 2.24
C ASP A 131 -18.49 1.71 0.91
N ARG A 132 -17.37 2.25 0.48
CA ARG A 132 -16.63 1.76 -0.68
C ARG A 132 -16.14 0.33 -0.45
N ILE A 133 -15.56 0.04 0.71
CA ILE A 133 -15.10 -1.31 1.05
C ILE A 133 -16.27 -2.29 0.95
N ARG A 134 -17.43 -1.98 1.55
CA ARG A 134 -18.62 -2.83 1.48
C ARG A 134 -19.10 -3.05 0.04
N ALA A 135 -19.12 -2.00 -0.77
CA ALA A 135 -19.51 -2.11 -2.18
C ALA A 135 -18.54 -2.99 -2.98
N LEU A 136 -17.23 -2.84 -2.76
CA LEU A 136 -16.21 -3.66 -3.42
C LEU A 136 -16.26 -5.12 -2.96
N VAL A 137 -16.56 -5.39 -1.70
CA VAL A 137 -16.78 -6.75 -1.19
C VAL A 137 -18.04 -7.35 -1.82
N ALA A 138 -19.14 -6.60 -1.89
CA ALA A 138 -20.40 -7.07 -2.48
C ALA A 138 -20.27 -7.42 -3.97
N THR A 139 -19.41 -6.74 -4.72
CA THR A 139 -19.12 -7.04 -6.13
C THR A 139 -18.07 -8.15 -6.31
N GLY A 140 -17.47 -8.65 -5.24
CA GLY A 140 -16.37 -9.62 -5.30
C GLY A 140 -15.05 -9.03 -5.82
N ALA A 141 -14.92 -7.70 -5.87
CA ALA A 141 -13.69 -7.04 -6.27
C ALA A 141 -12.58 -7.21 -5.23
N ILE A 142 -12.96 -7.26 -3.96
CA ILE A 142 -12.08 -7.55 -2.83
C ILE A 142 -12.71 -8.59 -1.90
N PRO A 143 -11.92 -9.38 -1.17
CA PRO A 143 -12.41 -10.36 -0.22
C PRO A 143 -13.08 -9.74 1.02
N ALA A 144 -13.96 -10.53 1.67
CA ALA A 144 -14.69 -10.10 2.87
C ALA A 144 -13.80 -9.71 4.07
N CYS A 145 -12.53 -10.13 4.09
CA CYS A 145 -11.61 -9.78 5.18
C CYS A 145 -11.37 -8.25 5.30
N PHE A 146 -11.62 -7.49 4.24
CA PHE A 146 -11.51 -6.04 4.26
C PHE A 146 -12.61 -5.38 5.09
N ASP A 147 -13.83 -5.91 5.07
CA ASP A 147 -14.99 -5.33 5.78
C ASP A 147 -14.83 -5.35 7.32
N GLY A 148 -14.08 -6.30 7.86
CA GLY A 148 -13.81 -6.37 9.30
C GLY A 148 -12.47 -5.78 9.74
N ALA A 149 -11.69 -5.21 8.82
CA ALA A 149 -10.33 -4.79 9.10
C ALA A 149 -10.26 -3.66 10.15
N ALA A 150 -11.11 -2.65 10.05
CA ALA A 150 -11.13 -1.52 11.00
C ALA A 150 -11.31 -2.00 12.45
N SER A 151 -12.32 -2.82 12.71
CA SER A 151 -12.60 -3.35 14.04
C SER A 151 -11.47 -4.20 14.60
N LYS A 152 -10.86 -5.02 13.75
CA LYS A 152 -9.72 -5.86 14.13
C LYS A 152 -8.49 -5.03 14.46
N LEU A 153 -8.20 -4.01 13.65
CA LEU A 153 -7.07 -3.10 13.89
C LEU A 153 -7.27 -2.28 15.17
N ALA A 154 -8.50 -1.80 15.42
CA ALA A 154 -8.83 -1.06 16.64
C ALA A 154 -8.68 -1.92 17.91
N ALA A 155 -8.88 -3.24 17.80
CA ALA A 155 -8.72 -4.16 18.92
C ALA A 155 -7.26 -4.58 19.18
N LEU A 156 -6.33 -4.27 18.28
CA LEU A 156 -4.92 -4.55 18.51
C LEU A 156 -4.37 -3.62 19.60
N PRO A 157 -3.47 -4.12 20.45
CA PRO A 157 -2.71 -3.23 21.33
C PRO A 157 -1.99 -2.19 20.47
N SER A 158 -2.00 -0.93 20.92
CA SER A 158 -1.22 0.11 20.24
C SER A 158 0.23 -0.38 20.14
N PRO A 159 0.80 -0.46 18.93
CA PRO A 159 2.21 -0.78 18.82
C PRO A 159 2.98 0.25 19.65
N ASP A 160 3.98 -0.20 20.41
CA ASP A 160 4.86 0.73 21.13
C ASP A 160 5.55 1.62 20.10
N ARG A 161 4.93 2.77 19.84
CA ARG A 161 5.36 3.72 18.81
C ARG A 161 6.64 4.45 19.19
N ASN A 162 6.99 4.39 20.47
CA ASN A 162 8.18 5.07 21.01
C ASN A 162 9.44 4.20 20.97
N GLY A 163 9.35 2.98 20.41
CA GLY A 163 10.52 2.13 20.20
C GLY A 163 11.35 1.89 21.47
N ARG A 164 10.73 2.01 22.65
CA ARG A 164 11.37 1.53 23.87
C ARG A 164 11.41 0.01 23.79
N ALA A 165 12.49 -0.50 23.20
CA ALA A 165 12.86 -1.86 23.49
C ALA A 165 12.98 -1.95 25.03
N THR A 166 12.09 -2.73 25.62
CA THR A 166 12.21 -3.18 27.01
C THR A 166 13.35 -4.18 27.07
N GLY A 167 14.55 -3.73 26.88
CA GLY A 167 15.79 -4.50 26.92
C GLY A 167 16.85 -3.70 27.66
N ASP A 168 17.53 -4.34 28.49
CA ASP A 168 18.70 -4.11 29.33
C ASP A 168 19.74 -3.02 28.97
N GLY A 169 19.34 -1.89 28.41
CA GLY A 169 20.22 -0.74 28.23
C GLY A 169 21.20 -0.83 27.06
N THR A 170 20.88 -1.65 26.04
CA THR A 170 21.64 -1.66 24.80
C THR A 170 21.51 -0.33 24.07
N SER A 171 22.65 0.25 23.68
CA SER A 171 22.71 1.50 22.93
C SER A 171 21.96 1.35 21.59
N PHE A 172 20.91 2.17 21.39
CA PHE A 172 20.29 2.30 20.09
C PHE A 172 21.18 3.16 19.18
N GLU A 173 21.33 2.73 17.93
CA GLU A 173 21.83 3.62 16.89
C GLU A 173 20.81 4.74 16.59
N ALA A 174 21.21 5.71 15.78
CA ALA A 174 20.40 6.86 15.41
C ALA A 174 18.98 6.48 14.96
N PRO A 175 17.98 7.34 15.22
CA PRO A 175 16.61 7.11 14.80
C PRO A 175 16.53 6.92 13.28
N LEU A 176 15.62 6.06 12.84
CA LEU A 176 15.42 5.67 11.46
C LEU A 176 14.04 6.10 10.99
N GLY A 177 13.97 6.86 9.89
CA GLY A 177 12.74 7.17 9.20
C GLY A 177 12.21 5.97 8.40
N GLY A 178 11.86 6.15 7.12
CA GLY A 178 11.37 5.06 6.25
C GLY A 178 12.35 3.92 6.04
N GLY A 179 13.65 4.19 6.16
CA GLY A 179 14.71 3.19 6.05
C GLY A 179 15.00 2.69 4.63
N THR A 180 14.35 3.24 3.62
CA THR A 180 14.48 2.79 2.23
C THR A 180 15.92 2.89 1.70
N ASP A 181 16.60 3.96 2.04
CA ASP A 181 18.02 4.17 1.69
C ASP A 181 18.94 3.08 2.27
N LEU A 182 18.76 2.76 3.55
CA LEU A 182 19.51 1.69 4.20
C LEU A 182 19.21 0.31 3.62
N ILE A 183 17.95 0.04 3.27
CA ILE A 183 17.57 -1.24 2.65
C ILE A 183 18.30 -1.40 1.31
N VAL A 184 18.39 -0.34 0.50
CA VAL A 184 19.09 -0.38 -0.78
C VAL A 184 20.59 -0.54 -0.58
N GLN A 185 21.19 0.28 0.27
CA GLN A 185 22.66 0.34 0.41
C GLN A 185 23.27 -0.76 1.28
N GLN A 186 22.54 -1.23 2.30
CA GLN A 186 23.05 -2.12 3.32
C GLN A 186 22.13 -3.29 3.67
N GLY A 187 21.20 -3.64 2.78
CA GLY A 187 20.13 -4.62 3.05
C GLY A 187 20.61 -5.97 3.61
N ALA A 188 21.78 -6.46 3.16
CA ALA A 188 22.35 -7.71 3.66
C ALA A 188 22.95 -7.60 5.08
N LYS A 189 23.25 -6.39 5.55
CA LYS A 189 23.85 -6.12 6.85
C LYS A 189 22.82 -5.71 7.92
N LEU A 190 21.57 -5.43 7.51
CA LEU A 190 20.54 -4.97 8.44
C LEU A 190 20.16 -6.02 9.48
N ASP A 191 20.30 -7.30 9.17
CA ASP A 191 20.00 -8.40 10.09
C ASP A 191 21.04 -8.49 11.24
N GLU A 192 22.22 -7.92 11.03
CA GLU A 192 23.34 -7.88 12.01
C GLU A 192 23.43 -6.52 12.71
N ALA A 193 22.63 -5.54 12.28
CA ALA A 193 22.69 -4.19 12.82
C ALA A 193 22.05 -4.10 14.21
N ALA A 194 22.54 -3.16 15.02
CA ALA A 194 21.93 -2.83 16.31
C ALA A 194 20.46 -2.38 16.11
N PRO A 195 19.56 -2.64 17.06
CA PRO A 195 18.18 -2.19 17.01
C PRO A 195 18.10 -0.68 16.78
N ARG A 196 17.19 -0.24 15.92
CA ARG A 196 16.96 1.18 15.61
C ARG A 196 15.56 1.59 16.01
N ILE A 197 15.44 2.83 16.44
CA ILE A 197 14.14 3.43 16.74
C ILE A 197 13.53 3.91 15.44
N LEU A 198 12.38 3.34 15.04
CA LEU A 198 11.62 3.82 13.88
C LEU A 198 10.91 5.12 14.25
N LEU A 199 11.16 6.17 13.49
CA LEU A 199 10.39 7.40 13.60
C LEU A 199 8.99 7.16 13.01
N ARG A 200 7.98 7.30 13.85
CA ARG A 200 6.57 7.28 13.45
C ARG A 200 5.88 8.42 14.16
N SER A 201 5.20 9.26 13.42
CA SER A 201 4.41 10.33 14.02
C SER A 201 3.21 9.74 14.77
N GLU A 202 3.04 10.14 16.02
CA GLU A 202 1.81 9.86 16.79
C GLU A 202 0.65 10.75 16.34
N SER A 203 0.99 11.89 15.79
CA SER A 203 0.07 12.80 15.14
C SER A 203 0.63 13.10 13.76
N ALA A 204 0.11 12.44 12.73
CA ALA A 204 0.38 12.83 11.36
C ALA A 204 -0.08 14.28 11.18
N ARG A 205 0.76 15.22 11.56
CA ARG A 205 0.56 16.61 11.17
C ARG A 205 0.90 16.67 9.69
N ALA A 206 -0.11 16.93 8.88
CA ALA A 206 0.13 17.28 7.50
C ALA A 206 1.12 18.47 7.44
N PRO A 207 1.98 18.54 6.44
CA PRO A 207 2.75 19.74 6.18
C PRO A 207 1.85 20.97 6.16
N TYR A 208 2.29 22.06 6.78
CA TYR A 208 1.50 23.29 6.87
C TYR A 208 2.35 24.51 6.58
N VAL A 209 1.70 25.59 6.17
CA VAL A 209 2.37 26.88 5.91
C VAL A 209 2.26 27.76 7.14
N GLU A 210 3.38 28.28 7.60
CA GLU A 210 3.49 29.24 8.68
C GLU A 210 4.27 30.49 8.20
N GLY A 211 3.56 31.58 7.94
CA GLY A 211 4.14 32.74 7.27
C GLY A 211 4.63 32.38 5.87
N ASP A 212 5.92 32.62 5.58
CA ASP A 212 6.57 32.29 4.31
C ASP A 212 7.27 30.91 4.33
N HIS A 213 7.06 30.12 5.36
CA HIS A 213 7.74 28.85 5.53
C HIS A 213 6.76 27.66 5.40
N LEU A 214 7.20 26.63 4.67
CA LEU A 214 6.56 25.32 4.70
C LEU A 214 7.18 24.51 5.85
N VAL A 215 6.37 24.23 6.86
CA VAL A 215 6.75 23.40 8.01
C VAL A 215 6.41 21.97 7.71
N MET A 216 7.41 21.10 7.71
CA MET A 216 7.26 19.66 7.48
C MET A 216 7.71 18.90 8.72
N PRO A 217 6.87 18.04 9.31
CA PRO A 217 7.32 17.06 10.30
C PRO A 217 8.46 16.20 9.77
N GLY A 218 9.37 15.76 10.64
CA GLY A 218 10.55 15.00 10.25
C GLY A 218 10.26 13.59 9.67
N ASP A 219 9.04 13.12 9.79
CA ASP A 219 8.52 11.87 9.26
C ASP A 219 7.58 12.06 8.06
N THR A 220 7.49 13.30 7.52
CA THR A 220 6.73 13.61 6.30
C THR A 220 7.24 12.77 5.14
N THR A 221 6.33 12.08 4.47
CA THR A 221 6.63 11.31 3.26
C THR A 221 6.41 12.15 1.99
N PHE A 222 6.99 11.72 0.87
CA PHE A 222 6.69 12.35 -0.42
C PHE A 222 5.20 12.28 -0.79
N GLU A 223 4.49 11.25 -0.35
CA GLU A 223 3.06 11.12 -0.57
C GLU A 223 2.25 12.14 0.23
N ASP A 224 2.73 12.56 1.39
CA ASP A 224 2.08 13.59 2.21
C ASP A 224 2.24 15.00 1.58
N LEU A 225 3.15 15.14 0.61
CA LEU A 225 3.39 16.39 -0.14
C LEU A 225 2.62 16.45 -1.46
N ARG A 226 1.97 15.38 -1.87
CA ARG A 226 1.22 15.25 -3.12
C ARG A 226 -0.23 15.71 -2.97
#